data_29b04594b48d90dc395e27aff8bfb811
#
_entry.id   29b04594b48d90dc395e27aff8bfb811
#
_cell.length_a   1.000
_cell.length_b   1.000
_cell.length_c   1.000
_cell.angle_alpha   90.00
_cell.angle_beta   90.00
_cell.angle_gamma   90.00
#
_symmetry.space_group_name_H-M   'P 1'
#
loop_
_entity.id
_entity.type
_entity.pdbx_description
1 polymer ?
#
loop_
_entity_poly.entity_id
_entity_poly.type
_entity_poly.pdbx_seq_one_letter_code
_entity_poly.pdbx_strand_id
1 'polypeptide(L)'
;MTLSTLLSTLLVPLTSLVQSPFQQPSSRSMTDQVDLLILGAGWTASFLVPHLRAHHPNLSFAATTRDGRDDTLKWSFDPDREGKDQFEGLPKARAVLVTFPIRGEGGSRRLVQGYEEHAGSRARWIQLGSSGIWDGGPTLASLRASSPSSTAKPPPFQWTTRHSPYDRTNPRAIAEDELLSQHADTIVLNLVGLWGGTRNPLNWFARIAPTKSALEQKGSLHLLHGLDVARAIVAVVLAPTLPQSAESVKEGRGERWVVSDLRVLDWWDLVSSHSSPSPPSSSLSHDGESSPDRAQWVLDLMHTHNVRALPRSPEELGRAIDSSEFWRAFGVGPVKGRWEEGKL
;
A
#
# COMPACT_ATOMS: atom_id res chain seq x y z
N MET A 1 -51.99 25.51 -46.80
CA MET A 1 -51.00 24.54 -47.23
C MET A 1 -50.02 24.42 -46.08
N THR A 2 -50.19 23.41 -45.24
CA THR A 2 -49.43 23.18 -44.01
C THR A 2 -48.52 21.95 -44.24
N LEU A 3 -47.21 22.11 -44.17
CA LEU A 3 -46.27 21.01 -44.09
C LEU A 3 -45.93 20.72 -42.65
N SER A 4 -46.33 19.54 -42.22
CA SER A 4 -45.98 18.93 -40.95
C SER A 4 -44.70 18.10 -41.17
N THR A 5 -43.61 18.40 -40.45
CA THR A 5 -42.39 17.64 -40.48
C THR A 5 -42.30 16.82 -39.18
N LEU A 6 -42.42 15.51 -39.32
CA LEU A 6 -42.20 14.51 -38.26
C LEU A 6 -40.71 14.39 -37.94
N LEU A 7 -40.34 14.72 -36.68
CA LEU A 7 -39.05 14.35 -36.10
C LEU A 7 -39.21 12.98 -35.41
N SER A 8 -38.63 11.95 -36.02
CA SER A 8 -38.43 10.64 -35.40
C SER A 8 -37.19 10.69 -34.52
N THR A 9 -37.38 10.73 -33.23
CA THR A 9 -36.30 10.56 -32.22
C THR A 9 -35.96 9.09 -32.11
N LEU A 10 -34.82 8.67 -32.64
CA LEU A 10 -34.19 7.37 -32.41
C LEU A 10 -33.59 7.36 -30.99
N LEU A 11 -34.24 6.72 -30.06
CA LEU A 11 -33.68 6.32 -28.78
C LEU A 11 -32.70 5.17 -29.02
N VAL A 12 -31.41 5.44 -28.97
CA VAL A 12 -30.37 4.41 -28.89
C VAL A 12 -30.24 4.00 -27.39
N PRO A 13 -30.41 2.74 -27.01
CA PRO A 13 -30.17 2.32 -25.63
C PRO A 13 -28.67 2.35 -25.37
N LEU A 14 -28.24 3.19 -24.44
CA LEU A 14 -26.90 3.14 -23.81
C LEU A 14 -26.83 1.87 -22.95
N THR A 15 -26.48 0.74 -23.57
CA THR A 15 -25.93 -0.38 -22.82
C THR A 15 -24.51 -0.01 -22.44
N SER A 16 -24.29 0.40 -21.20
CA SER A 16 -22.95 0.54 -20.62
C SER A 16 -22.30 -0.84 -20.61
N LEU A 17 -21.44 -1.09 -21.60
CA LEU A 17 -20.48 -2.19 -21.54
C LEU A 17 -19.50 -1.88 -20.42
N VAL A 18 -19.76 -2.42 -19.23
CA VAL A 18 -18.76 -2.57 -18.19
C VAL A 18 -17.74 -3.59 -18.73
N GLN A 19 -16.71 -3.12 -19.41
CA GLN A 19 -15.61 -3.97 -19.83
C GLN A 19 -14.89 -4.46 -18.57
N SER A 20 -14.75 -5.77 -18.46
CA SER A 20 -13.93 -6.41 -17.43
C SER A 20 -12.52 -5.79 -17.45
N PRO A 21 -11.97 -5.35 -16.30
CA PRO A 21 -10.66 -4.72 -16.25
C PRO A 21 -9.50 -5.65 -16.67
N PHE A 22 -9.78 -6.95 -16.87
CA PHE A 22 -8.79 -7.97 -17.17
C PHE A 22 -8.84 -8.55 -18.59
N GLN A 23 -9.61 -7.99 -19.51
CA GLN A 23 -9.63 -8.47 -20.89
C GLN A 23 -8.25 -8.36 -21.55
N GLN A 24 -7.60 -9.50 -21.78
CA GLN A 24 -6.33 -9.59 -22.51
C GLN A 24 -6.57 -9.42 -24.03
N PRO A 25 -5.62 -8.82 -24.78
CA PRO A 25 -5.66 -8.90 -26.22
C PRO A 25 -5.57 -10.36 -26.67
N SER A 26 -6.50 -10.79 -27.52
CA SER A 26 -6.68 -12.15 -28.00
C SER A 26 -5.41 -12.74 -28.62
N SER A 27 -5.10 -14.00 -28.24
CA SER A 27 -4.18 -14.94 -28.89
C SER A 27 -2.73 -14.51 -29.09
N ARG A 28 -1.95 -14.34 -27.99
CA ARG A 28 -0.54 -14.68 -28.01
C ARG A 28 -0.36 -16.09 -27.44
N SER A 29 0.43 -16.91 -28.13
CA SER A 29 0.84 -18.23 -27.70
C SER A 29 1.31 -18.19 -26.24
N MET A 30 0.83 -19.11 -25.38
CA MET A 30 1.20 -19.21 -23.95
C MET A 30 2.70 -19.55 -23.70
N THR A 31 3.54 -19.51 -24.73
CA THR A 31 4.98 -19.76 -24.66
C THR A 31 5.82 -18.49 -24.59
N ASP A 32 5.23 -17.31 -24.78
CA ASP A 32 5.97 -16.07 -24.80
C ASP A 32 6.13 -15.50 -23.38
N GLN A 33 7.35 -15.04 -23.09
CA GLN A 33 7.69 -14.34 -21.86
C GLN A 33 6.91 -13.04 -21.74
N VAL A 34 6.24 -12.81 -20.60
CA VAL A 34 5.62 -11.52 -20.27
C VAL A 34 6.61 -10.58 -19.59
N ASP A 35 6.37 -9.27 -19.68
CA ASP A 35 7.19 -8.29 -18.97
C ASP A 35 6.91 -8.31 -17.47
N LEU A 36 5.65 -8.53 -17.05
CA LEU A 36 5.23 -8.55 -15.66
C LEU A 36 4.25 -9.69 -15.35
N LEU A 37 4.58 -10.54 -14.39
CA LEU A 37 3.65 -11.49 -13.78
C LEU A 37 3.18 -10.95 -12.42
N ILE A 38 1.87 -10.78 -12.25
CA ILE A 38 1.25 -10.29 -11.01
C ILE A 38 0.72 -11.48 -10.23
N LEU A 39 1.40 -11.87 -9.17
CA LEU A 39 0.96 -12.90 -8.26
C LEU A 39 0.00 -12.30 -7.21
N GLY A 40 -1.30 -12.61 -7.37
CA GLY A 40 -2.37 -12.11 -6.52
C GLY A 40 -3.01 -10.81 -7.02
N ALA A 41 -3.85 -10.88 -8.05
CA ALA A 41 -4.58 -9.74 -8.59
C ALA A 41 -5.75 -9.32 -7.68
N GLY A 42 -5.42 -8.78 -6.50
CA GLY A 42 -6.36 -8.20 -5.56
C GLY A 42 -6.52 -6.68 -5.71
N TRP A 43 -6.66 -5.99 -4.58
CA TRP A 43 -6.85 -4.54 -4.55
C TRP A 43 -5.77 -3.75 -5.32
N THR A 44 -4.51 -4.13 -5.25
CA THR A 44 -3.43 -3.45 -6.00
C THR A 44 -3.66 -3.53 -7.50
N ALA A 45 -4.11 -4.67 -8.01
CA ALA A 45 -4.35 -4.86 -9.43
C ALA A 45 -5.51 -4.01 -9.96
N SER A 46 -6.50 -3.64 -9.12
CA SER A 46 -7.58 -2.74 -9.52
C SER A 46 -7.10 -1.32 -9.90
N PHE A 47 -5.90 -0.94 -9.48
CA PHE A 47 -5.23 0.30 -9.90
C PHE A 47 -4.13 0.05 -10.94
N LEU A 48 -3.34 -1.02 -10.76
CA LEU A 48 -2.19 -1.32 -11.61
C LEU A 48 -2.61 -1.68 -13.02
N VAL A 49 -3.59 -2.56 -13.20
CA VAL A 49 -4.01 -3.02 -14.54
C VAL A 49 -4.59 -1.89 -15.39
N PRO A 50 -5.53 -1.06 -14.90
CA PRO A 50 -5.96 0.12 -15.66
C PRO A 50 -4.83 1.09 -15.98
N HIS A 51 -3.89 1.30 -15.05
CA HIS A 51 -2.74 2.17 -15.27
C HIS A 51 -1.80 1.63 -16.36
N LEU A 52 -1.48 0.34 -16.35
CA LEU A 52 -0.69 -0.32 -17.39
C LEU A 52 -1.34 -0.16 -18.76
N ARG A 53 -2.63 -0.45 -18.88
CA ARG A 53 -3.36 -0.36 -20.15
C ARG A 53 -3.41 1.05 -20.71
N ALA A 54 -3.60 2.05 -19.83
CA ALA A 54 -3.74 3.45 -20.26
C ALA A 54 -2.40 4.10 -20.61
N HIS A 55 -1.32 3.75 -19.91
CA HIS A 55 -0.06 4.49 -20.01
C HIS A 55 1.13 3.65 -20.50
N HIS A 56 1.01 2.32 -20.49
CA HIS A 56 2.08 1.40 -20.86
C HIS A 56 1.54 0.24 -21.72
N PRO A 57 0.85 0.52 -22.86
CA PRO A 57 0.16 -0.49 -23.66
C PRO A 57 1.10 -1.54 -24.27
N ASN A 58 2.39 -1.23 -24.37
CA ASN A 58 3.42 -2.14 -24.89
C ASN A 58 3.99 -3.08 -23.80
N LEU A 59 3.66 -2.88 -22.53
CA LEU A 59 4.10 -3.74 -21.43
C LEU A 59 3.15 -4.92 -21.33
N SER A 60 3.62 -6.10 -21.70
CA SER A 60 2.85 -7.34 -21.58
C SER A 60 2.78 -7.79 -20.12
N PHE A 61 1.61 -8.24 -19.67
CA PHE A 61 1.47 -8.75 -18.31
C PHE A 61 0.50 -9.94 -18.24
N ALA A 62 0.67 -10.75 -17.21
CA ALA A 62 -0.27 -11.76 -16.76
C ALA A 62 -0.56 -11.56 -15.27
N ALA A 63 -1.74 -11.99 -14.82
CA ALA A 63 -2.13 -11.84 -13.44
C ALA A 63 -2.77 -13.12 -12.92
N THR A 64 -2.67 -13.39 -11.62
CA THR A 64 -3.23 -14.58 -11.00
C THR A 64 -4.26 -14.24 -9.93
N THR A 65 -5.28 -15.08 -9.80
CA THR A 65 -6.18 -15.11 -8.63
C THR A 65 -6.37 -16.56 -8.19
N ARG A 66 -6.85 -16.76 -6.98
CA ARG A 66 -7.11 -18.13 -6.46
C ARG A 66 -8.18 -18.88 -7.22
N ASP A 67 -9.11 -18.19 -7.80
CA ASP A 67 -10.29 -18.71 -8.50
C ASP A 67 -10.24 -18.55 -10.04
N GLY A 68 -9.29 -17.77 -10.57
CA GLY A 68 -9.16 -17.51 -12.00
C GLY A 68 -10.18 -16.51 -12.56
N ARG A 69 -10.81 -15.69 -11.69
CA ARG A 69 -11.79 -14.69 -12.12
C ARG A 69 -11.17 -13.58 -12.97
N ASP A 70 -12.00 -12.87 -13.72
CA ASP A 70 -11.63 -11.68 -14.49
C ASP A 70 -10.45 -11.92 -15.46
N ASP A 71 -10.47 -13.06 -16.18
CA ASP A 71 -9.44 -13.49 -17.12
C ASP A 71 -8.02 -13.64 -16.50
N THR A 72 -7.94 -13.85 -15.19
CA THR A 72 -6.69 -14.16 -14.52
C THR A 72 -6.41 -15.67 -14.54
N LEU A 73 -5.15 -16.02 -14.40
CA LEU A 73 -4.73 -17.40 -14.22
C LEU A 73 -5.15 -17.89 -12.82
N LYS A 74 -5.74 -19.06 -12.73
CA LYS A 74 -6.06 -19.69 -11.44
C LYS A 74 -4.79 -20.20 -10.80
N TRP A 75 -4.38 -19.58 -9.68
CA TRP A 75 -3.17 -19.95 -8.98
C TRP A 75 -3.19 -19.48 -7.52
N SER A 76 -2.58 -20.25 -6.65
CA SER A 76 -2.34 -19.89 -5.25
C SER A 76 -1.00 -20.43 -4.79
N PHE A 77 -0.30 -19.66 -3.98
CA PHE A 77 0.97 -20.04 -3.37
C PHE A 77 0.73 -20.76 -2.05
N ASP A 78 1.36 -21.92 -1.90
CA ASP A 78 1.48 -22.66 -0.65
C ASP A 78 2.93 -22.53 -0.15
N PRO A 79 3.19 -21.77 0.94
CA PRO A 79 4.54 -21.54 1.43
C PRO A 79 5.19 -22.81 2.03
N ASP A 80 4.41 -23.83 2.34
CA ASP A 80 4.89 -25.07 2.94
C ASP A 80 5.17 -26.17 1.89
N ARG A 81 4.72 -25.96 0.64
CA ARG A 81 4.93 -26.88 -0.48
C ARG A 81 6.24 -26.56 -1.19
N GLU A 82 7.11 -27.57 -1.34
CA GLU A 82 8.34 -27.47 -2.13
C GLU A 82 8.12 -27.91 -3.59
N GLY A 83 9.06 -27.54 -4.46
CA GLY A 83 9.09 -27.96 -5.87
C GLY A 83 8.43 -26.98 -6.82
N LYS A 84 8.71 -27.20 -8.11
CA LYS A 84 8.27 -26.33 -9.21
C LYS A 84 6.86 -26.59 -9.72
N ASP A 85 6.28 -27.71 -9.38
CA ASP A 85 4.99 -28.17 -9.87
C ASP A 85 3.82 -27.25 -9.44
N GLN A 86 3.97 -26.52 -8.30
CA GLN A 86 2.97 -25.50 -7.93
C GLN A 86 2.97 -24.27 -8.85
N PHE A 87 3.95 -24.12 -9.73
CA PHE A 87 4.08 -23.00 -10.69
C PHE A 87 3.67 -23.38 -12.11
N GLU A 88 3.26 -24.62 -12.34
CA GLU A 88 2.75 -25.07 -13.63
C GLU A 88 1.61 -24.19 -14.14
N GLY A 89 1.66 -23.83 -15.43
CA GLY A 89 0.68 -22.94 -16.05
C GLY A 89 0.97 -21.45 -15.87
N LEU A 90 1.97 -21.06 -15.07
CA LEU A 90 2.43 -19.67 -15.03
C LEU A 90 3.36 -19.37 -16.22
N PRO A 91 3.21 -18.20 -16.88
CA PRO A 91 4.11 -17.80 -17.96
C PRO A 91 5.48 -17.43 -17.39
N LYS A 92 6.52 -17.49 -18.22
CA LYS A 92 7.79 -16.86 -17.93
C LYS A 92 7.62 -15.35 -17.85
N ALA A 93 8.35 -14.68 -16.95
CA ALA A 93 8.26 -13.23 -16.77
C ALA A 93 9.64 -12.60 -16.60
N ARG A 94 9.78 -11.35 -17.07
CA ARG A 94 10.96 -10.53 -16.79
C ARG A 94 10.94 -10.02 -15.34
N ALA A 95 9.74 -9.65 -14.85
CA ALA A 95 9.51 -9.23 -13.47
C ALA A 95 8.33 -9.99 -12.87
N VAL A 96 8.42 -10.34 -11.60
CA VAL A 96 7.37 -10.98 -10.82
C VAL A 96 7.01 -10.08 -9.65
N LEU A 97 5.74 -9.67 -9.60
CA LEU A 97 5.17 -8.86 -8.52
C LEU A 97 4.39 -9.74 -7.55
N VAL A 98 4.79 -9.76 -6.29
CA VAL A 98 4.10 -10.46 -5.21
C VAL A 98 3.28 -9.45 -4.40
N THR A 99 1.96 -9.54 -4.44
CA THR A 99 1.06 -8.58 -3.78
C THR A 99 0.50 -9.07 -2.44
N PHE A 100 0.68 -10.34 -2.13
CA PHE A 100 0.23 -10.95 -0.87
C PHE A 100 1.36 -11.03 0.16
N PRO A 101 1.04 -11.06 1.46
CA PRO A 101 2.03 -11.18 2.52
C PRO A 101 2.62 -12.59 2.59
N ILE A 102 3.95 -12.68 2.57
CA ILE A 102 4.68 -13.86 3.02
C ILE A 102 5.14 -13.58 4.46
N ARG A 103 5.24 -14.61 5.30
CA ARG A 103 5.59 -14.49 6.71
C ARG A 103 6.49 -15.64 7.15
N GLY A 104 7.44 -15.35 8.02
CA GLY A 104 8.38 -16.33 8.55
C GLY A 104 9.41 -16.76 7.52
N GLU A 105 10.08 -17.85 7.81
CA GLU A 105 11.19 -18.39 7.04
C GLU A 105 10.74 -19.39 5.97
N GLY A 106 11.51 -19.53 4.91
CA GLY A 106 11.38 -20.55 3.87
C GLY A 106 10.41 -20.20 2.75
N GLY A 107 9.34 -19.43 3.02
CA GLY A 107 8.30 -19.13 2.04
C GLY A 107 8.80 -18.30 0.86
N SER A 108 9.58 -17.25 1.12
CA SER A 108 10.13 -16.40 0.05
C SER A 108 11.14 -17.16 -0.82
N ARG A 109 12.00 -17.95 -0.19
CA ARG A 109 12.97 -18.79 -0.91
C ARG A 109 12.26 -19.81 -1.81
N ARG A 110 11.25 -20.53 -1.30
CA ARG A 110 10.48 -21.50 -2.10
C ARG A 110 9.78 -20.85 -3.28
N LEU A 111 9.21 -19.66 -3.05
CA LEU A 111 8.55 -18.90 -4.11
C LEU A 111 9.53 -18.57 -5.24
N VAL A 112 10.69 -18.00 -4.92
CA VAL A 112 11.69 -17.60 -5.91
C VAL A 112 12.27 -18.82 -6.62
N GLN A 113 12.81 -19.77 -5.87
CA GLN A 113 13.52 -20.93 -6.44
C GLN A 113 12.56 -21.81 -7.25
N GLY A 114 11.38 -22.10 -6.74
CA GLY A 114 10.40 -22.94 -7.45
C GLY A 114 9.91 -22.29 -8.74
N TYR A 115 9.63 -20.99 -8.73
CA TYR A 115 9.23 -20.29 -9.95
C TYR A 115 10.39 -20.20 -10.97
N GLU A 116 11.59 -19.85 -10.56
CA GLU A 116 12.74 -19.73 -11.47
C GLU A 116 13.18 -21.07 -12.05
N GLU A 117 13.05 -22.16 -11.27
CA GLU A 117 13.23 -23.53 -11.78
C GLU A 117 12.17 -23.88 -12.84
N HIS A 118 10.89 -23.53 -12.60
CA HIS A 118 9.80 -23.70 -13.56
C HIS A 118 10.03 -22.87 -14.84
N ALA A 119 10.35 -21.58 -14.67
CA ALA A 119 10.56 -20.65 -15.78
C ALA A 119 11.85 -20.94 -16.57
N GLY A 120 12.83 -21.59 -15.96
CA GLY A 120 14.17 -21.83 -16.52
C GLY A 120 15.00 -20.55 -16.68
N SER A 121 14.63 -19.48 -16.00
CA SER A 121 15.32 -18.18 -16.03
C SER A 121 15.06 -17.38 -14.77
N ARG A 122 16.00 -16.51 -14.40
CA ARG A 122 15.81 -15.55 -13.31
C ARG A 122 14.83 -14.45 -13.71
N ALA A 123 14.14 -13.91 -12.72
CA ALA A 123 13.23 -12.78 -12.86
C ALA A 123 13.63 -11.65 -11.88
N ARG A 124 13.22 -10.42 -12.19
CA ARG A 124 13.21 -9.34 -11.19
C ARG A 124 12.08 -9.58 -10.22
N TRP A 125 12.36 -9.63 -8.93
CA TRP A 125 11.36 -9.85 -7.91
C TRP A 125 10.96 -8.54 -7.22
N ILE A 126 9.66 -8.29 -7.16
CA ILE A 126 9.07 -7.12 -6.53
C ILE A 126 8.08 -7.61 -5.48
N GLN A 127 8.36 -7.39 -4.19
CA GLN A 127 7.46 -7.75 -3.10
C GLN A 127 6.80 -6.51 -2.52
N LEU A 128 5.47 -6.51 -2.38
CA LEU A 128 4.77 -5.50 -1.59
C LEU A 128 4.89 -5.84 -0.10
N GLY A 129 5.76 -5.11 0.56
CA GLY A 129 6.05 -5.22 1.98
C GLY A 129 5.15 -4.31 2.85
N SER A 130 5.52 -4.15 4.10
CA SER A 130 4.80 -3.30 5.06
C SER A 130 5.73 -2.41 5.86
N SER A 131 5.40 -1.12 5.99
CA SER A 131 6.07 -0.20 6.91
C SER A 131 5.89 -0.58 8.38
N GLY A 132 5.02 -1.54 8.69
CA GLY A 132 4.83 -2.07 10.03
C GLY A 132 6.06 -2.72 10.65
N ILE A 133 7.08 -3.03 9.87
CA ILE A 133 8.37 -3.52 10.39
C ILE A 133 9.12 -2.46 11.22
N TRP A 134 8.79 -1.16 11.04
CA TRP A 134 9.31 -0.04 11.83
C TRP A 134 8.37 0.40 12.97
N ASP A 135 7.33 -0.38 13.31
CA ASP A 135 6.35 0.00 14.35
C ASP A 135 6.92 -0.04 15.78
N GLY A 136 8.07 -0.63 16.01
CA GLY A 136 8.77 -0.62 17.31
C GLY A 136 9.56 0.67 17.64
N GLY A 137 9.47 1.70 16.81
CA GLY A 137 10.16 2.98 17.03
C GLY A 137 9.54 3.84 18.16
N PRO A 138 10.04 5.04 18.41
CA PRO A 138 9.52 5.91 19.46
C PRO A 138 8.03 6.15 19.26
N THR A 139 7.26 5.79 20.27
CA THR A 139 5.81 6.01 20.31
C THR A 139 5.50 7.33 21.01
N LEU A 140 4.28 7.83 20.83
CA LEU A 140 3.81 9.00 21.56
C LEU A 140 3.91 8.80 23.08
N ALA A 141 3.62 7.59 23.56
CA ALA A 141 3.75 7.23 24.97
C ALA A 141 5.20 7.28 25.45
N SER A 142 6.16 6.79 24.66
CA SER A 142 7.59 6.84 25.03
C SER A 142 8.14 8.27 24.99
N LEU A 143 7.70 9.11 24.05
CA LEU A 143 8.07 10.52 23.99
C LEU A 143 7.55 11.30 25.21
N ARG A 144 6.34 10.99 25.68
CA ARG A 144 5.71 11.59 26.85
C ARG A 144 6.28 11.05 28.17
N ALA A 145 6.63 9.77 28.23
CA ALA A 145 7.25 9.15 29.40
C ALA A 145 8.68 9.67 29.68
N SER A 146 9.32 10.24 28.67
CA SER A 146 10.60 10.96 28.80
C SER A 146 10.41 12.35 29.48
N SER A 147 9.46 12.49 30.37
CA SER A 147 8.94 13.65 31.08
C SER A 147 9.95 14.29 32.06
N PRO A 148 9.76 15.55 32.50
CA PRO A 148 10.78 16.47 33.02
C PRO A 148 11.46 16.10 34.34
N SER A 149 11.16 14.93 34.94
CA SER A 149 11.92 14.41 36.09
C SER A 149 13.16 13.58 35.71
N SER A 150 13.32 13.22 34.42
CA SER A 150 14.52 12.55 33.93
C SER A 150 15.55 13.60 33.52
N THR A 151 16.74 13.54 34.10
CA THR A 151 17.89 14.36 33.70
C THR A 151 18.41 14.01 32.30
N ALA A 152 17.89 12.96 31.67
CA ALA A 152 18.22 12.56 30.31
C ALA A 152 17.41 13.38 29.30
N LYS A 153 18.10 14.19 28.48
CA LYS A 153 17.50 14.87 27.35
C LYS A 153 16.87 13.84 26.41
N PRO A 154 15.58 14.01 25.99
CA PRO A 154 15.00 13.11 25.02
C PRO A 154 15.88 13.02 23.77
N PRO A 155 15.98 11.86 23.12
CA PRO A 155 16.75 11.71 21.90
C PRO A 155 16.22 12.71 20.85
N PRO A 156 17.09 13.28 20.01
CA PRO A 156 16.67 14.19 18.96
C PRO A 156 15.69 13.46 18.01
N PHE A 157 14.70 14.18 17.53
CA PHE A 157 13.77 13.66 16.54
C PHE A 157 14.52 13.13 15.32
N GLN A 158 14.13 11.94 14.85
CA GLN A 158 14.69 11.32 13.66
C GLN A 158 13.57 10.83 12.75
N TRP A 159 13.69 11.11 11.46
CA TRP A 159 12.85 10.52 10.45
C TRP A 159 13.10 9.02 10.31
N THR A 160 12.03 8.26 10.20
CA THR A 160 12.12 6.85 9.82
C THR A 160 12.31 6.76 8.31
N THR A 161 13.46 6.29 7.89
CA THR A 161 13.81 6.05 6.48
C THR A 161 13.98 4.56 6.22
N ARG A 162 14.23 4.16 4.98
CA ARG A 162 14.57 2.77 4.66
C ARG A 162 15.84 2.26 5.35
N HIS A 163 16.72 3.17 5.81
CA HIS A 163 17.97 2.86 6.52
C HIS A 163 17.79 2.77 8.05
N SER A 164 16.62 3.16 8.56
CA SER A 164 16.34 3.07 9.99
C SER A 164 16.27 1.62 10.47
N PRO A 165 16.73 1.34 11.69
CA PRO A 165 16.58 0.03 12.29
C PRO A 165 15.09 -0.39 12.31
N TYR A 166 14.83 -1.66 12.01
CA TYR A 166 13.48 -2.25 12.04
C TYR A 166 13.47 -3.51 12.91
N ASP A 167 12.29 -3.94 13.28
CA ASP A 167 12.07 -5.17 14.05
C ASP A 167 12.36 -6.41 13.18
N ARG A 168 13.54 -6.99 13.36
CA ARG A 168 13.99 -8.20 12.66
C ARG A 168 13.26 -9.47 13.15
N THR A 169 12.51 -9.41 14.24
CA THR A 169 11.69 -10.53 14.71
C THR A 169 10.29 -10.53 14.11
N ASN A 170 9.91 -9.43 13.44
CA ASN A 170 8.64 -9.33 12.75
C ASN A 170 8.58 -10.37 11.62
N PRO A 171 7.56 -11.26 11.60
CA PRO A 171 7.47 -12.32 10.58
C PRO A 171 7.46 -11.82 9.13
N ARG A 172 7.00 -10.57 8.89
CA ARG A 172 7.07 -9.94 7.57
C ARG A 172 8.52 -9.57 7.24
N ALA A 173 9.25 -8.96 8.19
CA ALA A 173 10.65 -8.61 7.98
C ALA A 173 11.51 -9.84 7.70
N ILE A 174 11.29 -10.95 8.40
CA ILE A 174 11.99 -12.22 8.16
C ILE A 174 11.81 -12.68 6.71
N ALA A 175 10.56 -12.76 6.23
CA ALA A 175 10.27 -13.18 4.86
C ALA A 175 10.81 -12.20 3.81
N GLU A 176 10.76 -10.90 4.09
CA GLU A 176 11.28 -9.86 3.22
C GLU A 176 12.81 -9.89 3.14
N ASP A 177 13.51 -10.12 4.26
CA ASP A 177 14.97 -10.28 4.31
C ASP A 177 15.40 -11.55 3.56
N GLU A 178 14.66 -12.67 3.72
CA GLU A 178 14.90 -13.89 2.96
C GLU A 178 14.76 -13.66 1.45
N LEU A 179 13.71 -12.92 1.01
CA LEU A 179 13.53 -12.59 -0.39
C LEU A 179 14.71 -11.77 -0.94
N LEU A 180 15.10 -10.71 -0.22
CA LEU A 180 16.20 -9.84 -0.61
C LEU A 180 17.54 -10.58 -0.70
N SER A 181 17.71 -11.67 0.04
CA SER A 181 18.91 -12.50 0.01
C SER A 181 19.04 -13.42 -1.22
N GLN A 182 17.97 -13.59 -2.01
CA GLN A 182 18.00 -14.52 -3.16
C GLN A 182 18.94 -14.02 -4.26
N HIS A 183 18.83 -12.78 -4.67
CA HIS A 183 19.74 -12.11 -5.60
C HIS A 183 19.52 -10.59 -5.69
N ALA A 184 20.48 -9.91 -6.33
CA ALA A 184 20.54 -8.44 -6.39
C ALA A 184 19.35 -7.78 -7.13
N ASP A 185 18.74 -8.47 -8.12
CA ASP A 185 17.58 -7.93 -8.85
C ASP A 185 16.25 -8.21 -8.12
N THR A 186 16.27 -7.98 -6.80
CA THR A 186 15.14 -8.15 -5.90
C THR A 186 14.86 -6.83 -5.15
N ILE A 187 13.60 -6.48 -5.02
CA ILE A 187 13.18 -5.26 -4.33
C ILE A 187 11.95 -5.49 -3.45
N VAL A 188 11.97 -4.94 -2.24
CA VAL A 188 10.82 -4.90 -1.35
C VAL A 188 10.32 -3.46 -1.24
N LEU A 189 9.05 -3.24 -1.56
CA LEU A 189 8.36 -1.96 -1.40
C LEU A 189 7.51 -2.00 -0.12
N ASN A 190 8.03 -1.48 0.98
CA ASN A 190 7.32 -1.40 2.25
C ASN A 190 6.32 -0.26 2.21
N LEU A 191 5.05 -0.61 2.00
CA LEU A 191 3.96 0.33 1.84
C LEU A 191 3.39 0.76 3.21
N VAL A 192 2.96 2.02 3.29
CA VAL A 192 2.24 2.60 4.44
C VAL A 192 0.73 2.30 4.36
N GLY A 193 -0.10 3.03 5.08
CA GLY A 193 -1.57 2.88 5.05
C GLY A 193 -2.14 3.04 3.64
N LEU A 194 -2.77 1.99 3.11
CA LEU A 194 -3.27 1.96 1.73
C LEU A 194 -4.72 2.45 1.65
N TRP A 195 -5.01 3.36 0.70
CA TRP A 195 -6.34 3.90 0.48
C TRP A 195 -6.71 4.04 -1.00
N GLY A 196 -8.01 4.29 -1.25
CA GLY A 196 -8.60 4.37 -2.59
C GLY A 196 -9.39 3.12 -2.98
N GLY A 197 -10.32 3.25 -3.92
CA GLY A 197 -11.26 2.21 -4.29
C GLY A 197 -12.08 1.76 -3.07
N THR A 198 -12.01 0.49 -2.72
CA THR A 198 -12.75 -0.07 -1.57
C THR A 198 -12.13 0.24 -0.21
N ARG A 199 -10.96 0.88 -0.14
CA ARG A 199 -10.27 1.21 1.11
C ARG A 199 -10.43 2.69 1.44
N ASN A 200 -11.30 2.99 2.41
CA ASN A 200 -11.52 4.34 2.92
C ASN A 200 -10.92 4.48 4.34
N PRO A 201 -9.96 5.39 4.58
CA PRO A 201 -9.38 5.63 5.89
C PRO A 201 -10.39 6.06 6.96
N LEU A 202 -11.50 6.71 6.61
CA LEU A 202 -12.58 7.05 7.56
C LEU A 202 -13.13 5.83 8.29
N ASN A 203 -13.20 4.69 7.60
CA ASN A 203 -13.67 3.45 8.19
C ASN A 203 -12.74 2.90 9.28
N TRP A 204 -11.54 3.50 9.43
CA TRP A 204 -10.58 3.07 10.45
C TRP A 204 -10.82 3.72 11.81
N PHE A 205 -11.50 4.87 11.87
CA PHE A 205 -11.64 5.67 13.10
C PHE A 205 -12.27 4.87 14.25
N ALA A 206 -13.35 4.14 14.00
CA ALA A 206 -14.01 3.35 15.02
C ALA A 206 -13.08 2.27 15.63
N ARG A 207 -12.23 1.66 14.80
CA ARG A 207 -11.29 0.63 15.23
C ARG A 207 -10.02 1.21 15.88
N ILE A 208 -9.52 2.33 15.34
CA ILE A 208 -8.23 2.92 15.77
C ILE A 208 -8.39 3.79 17.02
N ALA A 209 -9.52 4.48 17.13
CA ALA A 209 -9.86 5.38 18.22
C ALA A 209 -11.24 5.03 18.81
N PRO A 210 -11.40 3.83 19.39
CA PRO A 210 -12.67 3.42 19.99
C PRO A 210 -13.00 4.18 21.27
N THR A 211 -11.97 4.73 21.94
CA THR A 211 -12.08 5.51 23.17
C THR A 211 -11.19 6.75 23.12
N LYS A 212 -11.47 7.76 23.98
CA LYS A 212 -10.63 8.95 24.14
C LYS A 212 -9.20 8.59 24.52
N SER A 213 -9.01 7.62 25.42
CA SER A 213 -7.67 7.15 25.82
C SER A 213 -6.93 6.47 24.67
N ALA A 214 -7.63 5.69 23.83
CA ALA A 214 -7.04 5.13 22.62
C ALA A 214 -6.62 6.22 21.63
N LEU A 215 -7.45 7.25 21.42
CA LEU A 215 -7.14 8.39 20.56
C LEU A 215 -5.96 9.20 21.09
N GLU A 216 -5.87 9.38 22.41
CA GLU A 216 -4.76 10.06 23.08
C GLU A 216 -3.39 9.49 22.69
N GLN A 217 -3.31 8.17 22.52
CA GLN A 217 -2.07 7.47 22.16
C GLN A 217 -1.76 7.50 20.64
N LYS A 218 -2.61 8.13 19.83
CA LYS A 218 -2.39 8.19 18.38
C LYS A 218 -1.59 9.44 18.00
N GLY A 219 -0.53 9.19 17.22
CA GLY A 219 0.32 10.23 16.65
C GLY A 219 0.15 10.31 15.14
N SER A 220 1.18 9.91 14.41
CA SER A 220 1.22 10.02 12.95
C SER A 220 0.40 8.94 12.23
N LEU A 221 -0.08 9.31 11.06
CA LEU A 221 -0.57 8.42 10.03
C LEU A 221 0.14 8.74 8.71
N HIS A 222 0.53 7.71 7.98
CA HIS A 222 1.09 7.83 6.63
C HIS A 222 0.22 7.05 5.67
N LEU A 223 -0.06 7.65 4.52
CA LEU A 223 -0.96 7.09 3.52
C LEU A 223 -0.27 6.93 2.16
N LEU A 224 -0.83 6.04 1.34
CA LEU A 224 -0.43 5.87 -0.05
C LEU A 224 -1.65 5.41 -0.86
N HIS A 225 -2.02 6.15 -1.89
CA HIS A 225 -3.13 5.81 -2.76
C HIS A 225 -2.78 4.66 -3.71
N GLY A 226 -3.77 3.84 -4.06
CA GLY A 226 -3.55 2.70 -4.96
C GLY A 226 -2.97 3.06 -6.32
N LEU A 227 -3.29 4.24 -6.88
CA LEU A 227 -2.65 4.73 -8.11
C LEU A 227 -1.16 4.99 -7.91
N ASP A 228 -0.76 5.54 -6.77
CA ASP A 228 0.67 5.80 -6.49
C ASP A 228 1.42 4.51 -6.21
N VAL A 229 0.77 3.48 -5.63
CA VAL A 229 1.31 2.11 -5.58
C VAL A 229 1.54 1.59 -7.00
N ALA A 230 0.57 1.73 -7.90
CA ALA A 230 0.70 1.29 -9.30
C ALA A 230 1.86 2.00 -10.01
N ARG A 231 1.99 3.32 -9.84
CA ARG A 231 3.09 4.13 -10.40
C ARG A 231 4.46 3.70 -9.86
N ALA A 232 4.54 3.44 -8.55
CA ALA A 232 5.76 2.94 -7.93
C ALA A 232 6.19 1.58 -8.50
N ILE A 233 5.24 0.63 -8.64
CA ILE A 233 5.49 -0.67 -9.25
C ILE A 233 5.99 -0.53 -10.69
N VAL A 234 5.32 0.27 -11.51
CA VAL A 234 5.68 0.47 -12.91
C VAL A 234 7.07 1.10 -13.04
N ALA A 235 7.40 2.08 -12.20
CA ALA A 235 8.74 2.68 -12.19
C ALA A 235 9.83 1.65 -11.89
N VAL A 236 9.58 0.71 -10.97
CA VAL A 236 10.50 -0.40 -10.68
C VAL A 236 10.60 -1.38 -11.86
N VAL A 237 9.47 -1.76 -12.47
CA VAL A 237 9.44 -2.69 -13.62
C VAL A 237 10.22 -2.13 -14.81
N LEU A 238 10.08 -0.83 -15.07
CA LEU A 238 10.72 -0.16 -16.21
C LEU A 238 12.17 0.27 -15.94
N ALA A 239 12.63 0.25 -14.70
CA ALA A 239 14.01 0.61 -14.39
C ALA A 239 14.98 -0.36 -15.07
N PRO A 240 15.97 0.11 -15.84
CA PRO A 240 16.94 -0.76 -16.50
C PRO A 240 17.75 -1.56 -15.49
N THR A 241 18.13 -0.91 -14.38
CA THR A 241 18.80 -1.50 -13.22
C THR A 241 18.11 -0.98 -11.95
N LEU A 242 18.06 -1.81 -10.90
CA LEU A 242 17.58 -1.34 -9.60
C LEU A 242 18.65 -0.49 -8.92
N PRO A 243 18.28 0.66 -8.31
CA PRO A 243 19.22 1.41 -7.48
C PRO A 243 19.64 0.58 -6.27
N GLN A 244 20.95 0.47 -6.05
CA GLN A 244 21.53 -0.35 -4.98
C GLN A 244 22.56 0.44 -4.18
N SER A 245 22.64 0.15 -2.88
CA SER A 245 23.73 0.60 -2.02
C SER A 245 25.02 -0.18 -2.32
N ALA A 246 26.16 0.41 -2.00
CA ALA A 246 27.44 -0.27 -2.16
C ALA A 246 27.52 -1.59 -1.36
N GLU A 247 26.88 -1.63 -0.20
CA GLU A 247 26.78 -2.82 0.64
C GLU A 247 25.98 -3.93 -0.03
N SER A 248 24.78 -3.61 -0.54
CA SER A 248 23.94 -4.58 -1.25
C SER A 248 24.60 -5.13 -2.50
N VAL A 249 25.30 -4.29 -3.27
CA VAL A 249 26.11 -4.73 -4.42
C VAL A 249 27.19 -5.71 -3.98
N LYS A 250 27.93 -5.40 -2.91
CA LYS A 250 28.98 -6.27 -2.37
C LYS A 250 28.43 -7.62 -1.89
N GLU A 251 27.26 -7.60 -1.29
CA GLU A 251 26.60 -8.81 -0.76
C GLU A 251 25.77 -9.56 -1.82
N GLY A 252 25.58 -8.98 -3.00
CA GLY A 252 24.78 -9.59 -4.09
C GLY A 252 23.31 -9.71 -3.75
N ARG A 253 22.79 -8.87 -2.85
CA ARG A 253 21.39 -8.88 -2.37
C ARG A 253 20.58 -7.70 -2.92
N GLY A 254 19.27 -7.84 -2.84
CA GLY A 254 18.32 -6.80 -3.22
C GLY A 254 18.18 -5.69 -2.18
N GLU A 255 17.29 -4.75 -2.46
CA GLU A 255 17.09 -3.53 -1.67
C GLU A 255 15.65 -3.41 -1.15
N ARG A 256 15.54 -2.83 0.05
CA ARG A 256 14.28 -2.47 0.70
C ARG A 256 14.02 -0.97 0.53
N TRP A 257 12.77 -0.62 0.25
CA TRP A 257 12.33 0.77 0.09
C TRP A 257 11.04 1.03 0.85
N VAL A 258 10.97 2.13 1.57
CA VAL A 258 9.70 2.60 2.14
C VAL A 258 9.01 3.54 1.16
N VAL A 259 7.69 3.40 1.00
CA VAL A 259 6.90 4.18 0.03
C VAL A 259 5.67 4.76 0.70
N SER A 260 5.57 6.09 0.70
CA SER A 260 4.46 6.89 1.21
C SER A 260 4.16 8.05 0.25
N ASP A 261 3.10 8.78 0.50
CA ASP A 261 2.73 9.99 -0.27
C ASP A 261 3.51 11.26 0.16
N LEU A 262 4.59 11.11 0.93
CA LEU A 262 5.42 12.19 1.48
C LEU A 262 4.69 13.10 2.48
N ARG A 263 3.62 12.61 3.10
CA ARG A 263 2.86 13.35 4.11
C ARG A 263 2.88 12.65 5.45
N VAL A 264 2.93 13.46 6.50
CA VAL A 264 2.72 13.03 7.88
C VAL A 264 1.39 13.62 8.31
N LEU A 265 0.39 12.76 8.51
CA LEU A 265 -0.92 13.16 8.97
C LEU A 265 -1.01 12.96 10.48
N ASP A 266 -1.74 13.84 11.16
CA ASP A 266 -2.03 13.73 12.58
C ASP A 266 -3.38 13.06 12.80
N TRP A 267 -3.44 12.00 13.59
CA TRP A 267 -4.70 11.33 13.92
C TRP A 267 -5.71 12.25 14.61
N TRP A 268 -5.27 13.19 15.46
CA TRP A 268 -6.19 14.11 16.12
C TRP A 268 -6.80 15.09 15.11
N ASP A 269 -6.00 15.60 14.20
CA ASP A 269 -6.48 16.48 13.13
C ASP A 269 -7.49 15.76 12.22
N LEU A 270 -7.16 14.56 11.79
CA LEU A 270 -8.07 13.74 10.97
C LEU A 270 -9.38 13.44 11.67
N VAL A 271 -9.33 13.06 12.95
CA VAL A 271 -10.54 12.73 13.73
C VAL A 271 -11.38 13.98 13.94
N SER A 272 -10.79 15.14 14.30
CA SER A 272 -11.52 16.37 14.50
C SER A 272 -12.19 16.88 13.23
N SER A 273 -11.50 16.78 12.09
CA SER A 273 -11.99 17.29 10.80
C SER A 273 -13.10 16.43 10.18
N HIS A 274 -13.18 15.13 10.54
CA HIS A 274 -14.08 14.17 9.91
C HIS A 274 -15.12 13.58 10.88
N SER A 275 -15.15 14.04 12.12
CA SER A 275 -16.23 13.70 13.05
C SER A 275 -17.43 14.57 12.73
N SER A 276 -18.52 13.96 12.25
CA SER A 276 -19.79 14.69 12.14
C SER A 276 -20.19 15.19 13.53
N PRO A 277 -20.63 16.45 13.68
CA PRO A 277 -21.25 16.90 14.92
C PRO A 277 -22.40 15.97 15.25
N SER A 278 -22.41 15.40 16.45
CA SER A 278 -23.59 14.67 16.91
C SER A 278 -24.76 15.66 16.88
N PRO A 279 -25.89 15.34 16.22
CA PRO A 279 -27.06 16.22 16.27
C PRO A 279 -27.47 16.36 17.74
N PRO A 280 -27.88 17.56 18.18
CA PRO A 280 -28.35 17.74 19.53
C PRO A 280 -29.52 16.79 19.77
N SER A 281 -29.33 15.84 20.65
CA SER A 281 -30.25 14.91 21.36
C SER A 281 -31.64 14.56 20.80
N SER A 282 -31.91 14.61 19.52
CA SER A 282 -33.24 14.35 18.95
C SER A 282 -33.34 13.19 17.96
N SER A 283 -32.28 12.46 17.72
CA SER A 283 -32.30 11.20 16.95
C SER A 283 -31.66 10.07 17.73
N LEU A 284 -32.43 9.44 18.61
CA LEU A 284 -32.09 8.13 19.15
C LEU A 284 -32.03 7.15 17.95
N SER A 285 -30.85 6.66 17.62
CA SER A 285 -30.73 5.42 16.86
C SER A 285 -31.47 4.34 17.65
N HIS A 286 -32.12 3.40 16.97
CA HIS A 286 -33.00 2.38 17.58
C HIS A 286 -32.34 1.51 18.66
N ASP A 287 -31.02 1.62 18.85
CA ASP A 287 -30.22 0.87 19.82
C ASP A 287 -29.65 1.72 20.97
N GLY A 288 -30.09 2.97 21.15
CA GLY A 288 -29.82 3.76 22.37
C GLY A 288 -28.34 4.20 22.59
N GLU A 289 -27.38 3.86 21.75
CA GLU A 289 -26.01 4.34 21.86
C GLU A 289 -25.76 5.53 20.92
N SER A 290 -25.55 6.70 21.50
CA SER A 290 -25.08 7.86 20.75
C SER A 290 -23.66 7.62 20.25
N SER A 291 -23.38 7.86 18.96
CA SER A 291 -22.02 7.86 18.42
C SER A 291 -21.12 8.77 19.28
N PRO A 292 -19.94 8.28 19.70
CA PRO A 292 -19.06 9.07 20.55
C PRO A 292 -18.66 10.37 19.85
N ASP A 293 -18.77 11.50 20.57
CA ASP A 293 -18.29 12.79 20.08
C ASP A 293 -16.76 12.85 20.08
N ARG A 294 -16.18 12.35 19.01
CA ARG A 294 -14.72 12.30 18.86
C ARG A 294 -14.10 13.68 18.67
N ALA A 295 -14.84 14.65 18.12
CA ALA A 295 -14.36 16.02 17.99
C ALA A 295 -14.19 16.64 19.37
N GLN A 296 -15.15 16.43 20.29
CA GLN A 296 -15.02 16.88 21.68
C GLN A 296 -13.84 16.21 22.39
N TRP A 297 -13.62 14.90 22.14
CA TRP A 297 -12.43 14.22 22.69
C TRP A 297 -11.13 14.88 22.26
N VAL A 298 -11.02 15.31 21.01
CA VAL A 298 -9.82 15.99 20.51
C VAL A 298 -9.64 17.34 21.22
N LEU A 299 -10.68 18.15 21.37
CA LEU A 299 -10.62 19.42 22.09
C LEU A 299 -10.15 19.24 23.55
N ASP A 300 -10.72 18.23 24.22
CA ASP A 300 -10.31 17.90 25.60
C ASP A 300 -8.84 17.46 25.69
N LEU A 301 -8.39 16.65 24.72
CA LEU A 301 -7.01 16.19 24.65
C LEU A 301 -6.06 17.36 24.35
N MET A 302 -6.41 18.28 23.44
CA MET A 302 -5.66 19.49 23.17
C MET A 302 -5.49 20.34 24.45
N HIS A 303 -6.58 20.53 25.20
CA HIS A 303 -6.51 21.23 26.48
C HIS A 303 -5.62 20.51 27.49
N THR A 304 -5.81 19.18 27.67
CA THR A 304 -5.05 18.38 28.63
C THR A 304 -3.55 18.38 28.33
N HIS A 305 -3.15 18.37 27.06
CA HIS A 305 -1.76 18.29 26.62
C HIS A 305 -1.17 19.64 26.18
N ASN A 306 -1.89 20.74 26.41
CA ASN A 306 -1.47 22.10 26.01
C ASN A 306 -1.13 22.21 24.50
N VAL A 307 -1.85 21.48 23.66
CA VAL A 307 -1.76 21.57 22.19
C VAL A 307 -2.61 22.74 21.73
N ARG A 308 -1.98 23.74 21.08
CA ARG A 308 -2.66 24.98 20.68
C ARG A 308 -3.28 24.95 19.29
N ALA A 309 -2.78 24.11 18.42
CA ALA A 309 -3.23 23.99 17.04
C ALA A 309 -3.01 22.57 16.49
N LEU A 310 -3.80 22.19 15.48
CA LEU A 310 -3.65 20.98 14.69
C LEU A 310 -3.33 21.36 13.23
N PRO A 311 -2.58 20.49 12.49
CA PRO A 311 -1.96 19.26 13.00
C PRO A 311 -0.78 19.56 13.94
N ARG A 312 -0.49 18.62 14.86
CA ARG A 312 0.73 18.66 15.67
C ARG A 312 1.96 18.49 14.77
N SER A 313 3.11 18.97 15.23
CA SER A 313 4.36 18.84 14.46
C SER A 313 4.80 17.36 14.35
N PRO A 314 5.54 16.96 13.30
CA PRO A 314 6.05 15.59 13.18
C PRO A 314 6.83 15.11 14.40
N GLU A 315 7.54 16.00 15.08
CA GLU A 315 8.31 15.74 16.30
C GLU A 315 7.41 15.29 17.47
N GLU A 316 6.16 15.76 17.48
CA GLU A 316 5.17 15.44 18.52
C GLU A 316 4.32 14.22 18.19
N LEU A 317 4.44 13.68 16.96
CA LEU A 317 3.61 12.57 16.47
C LEU A 317 4.25 11.20 16.67
N GLY A 318 5.46 11.12 17.17
CA GLY A 318 6.22 9.89 17.31
C GLY A 318 6.95 9.54 16.02
N ARG A 319 6.55 8.47 15.35
CA ARG A 319 7.20 8.06 14.11
C ARG A 319 6.78 8.93 12.92
N ALA A 320 7.75 9.53 12.21
CA ALA A 320 7.52 10.18 10.93
C ALA A 320 8.35 9.48 9.84
N ILE A 321 7.72 9.12 8.73
CA ILE A 321 8.35 8.37 7.63
C ILE A 321 8.76 9.32 6.52
N ASP A 322 10.03 9.24 6.11
CA ASP A 322 10.55 9.86 4.90
C ASP A 322 10.81 8.80 3.81
N SER A 323 10.03 8.85 2.76
CA SER A 323 10.16 8.01 1.56
C SER A 323 10.69 8.77 0.34
N SER A 324 11.20 9.98 0.51
CA SER A 324 11.65 10.84 -0.58
C SER A 324 12.77 10.22 -1.42
N GLU A 325 13.59 9.37 -0.81
CA GLU A 325 14.67 8.66 -1.48
C GLU A 325 14.14 7.73 -2.58
N PHE A 326 13.03 6.99 -2.33
CA PHE A 326 12.40 6.15 -3.33
C PHE A 326 11.97 6.96 -4.57
N TRP A 327 11.21 8.03 -4.35
CA TRP A 327 10.67 8.82 -5.43
C TRP A 327 11.76 9.49 -6.28
N ARG A 328 12.82 9.96 -5.65
CA ARG A 328 13.99 10.51 -6.36
C ARG A 328 14.75 9.45 -7.12
N ALA A 329 14.99 8.29 -6.53
CA ALA A 329 15.77 7.21 -7.15
C ALA A 329 15.08 6.64 -8.40
N PHE A 330 13.75 6.60 -8.42
CA PHE A 330 12.97 6.11 -9.56
C PHE A 330 12.42 7.21 -10.47
N GLY A 331 12.72 8.48 -10.21
CA GLY A 331 12.34 9.60 -11.07
C GLY A 331 10.83 9.83 -11.19
N VAL A 332 10.05 9.43 -10.20
CA VAL A 332 8.59 9.59 -10.13
C VAL A 332 8.17 10.23 -8.82
N GLY A 333 6.91 10.58 -8.66
CA GLY A 333 6.38 11.12 -7.41
C GLY A 333 4.92 10.73 -7.19
N PRO A 334 4.42 10.86 -5.94
CA PRO A 334 3.02 10.62 -5.65
C PRO A 334 2.14 11.73 -6.26
N VAL A 335 0.99 11.34 -6.80
CA VAL A 335 0.02 12.27 -7.44
C VAL A 335 -1.31 12.35 -6.69
N LYS A 336 -1.56 11.44 -5.73
CA LYS A 336 -2.75 11.35 -4.91
C LYS A 336 -2.44 11.58 -3.44
N GLY A 337 -1.98 12.78 -3.13
CA GLY A 337 -1.58 13.10 -1.76
C GLY A 337 -2.64 13.79 -0.90
N ARG A 338 -3.80 14.16 -1.46
CA ARG A 338 -4.93 14.65 -0.69
C ARG A 338 -6.07 13.66 -0.74
N TRP A 339 -6.51 13.26 0.43
CA TRP A 339 -7.71 12.52 0.58
C TRP A 339 -8.88 13.52 0.55
N GLU A 340 -9.54 13.63 -0.61
CA GLU A 340 -10.71 14.48 -0.77
C GLU A 340 -11.97 13.68 -0.39
N GLU A 341 -12.78 14.23 0.50
CA GLU A 341 -14.10 13.71 0.81
C GLU A 341 -14.96 13.62 -0.44
N GLY A 342 -15.62 12.49 -0.62
CA GLY A 342 -16.70 12.32 -1.59
C GLY A 342 -16.31 12.10 -3.04
N LYS A 343 -15.04 11.92 -3.37
CA LYS A 343 -14.56 11.52 -4.71
C LYS A 343 -13.81 10.19 -4.67
N LEU A 344 -14.40 9.21 -4.04
CA LEU A 344 -13.93 7.82 -4.06
C LEU A 344 -14.56 7.05 -5.21
#